data_4e838adce35320ef459312a16a71181b
#
_entry.id   4e838adce35320ef459312a16a71181b
#
_cell.length_a   1.000
_cell.length_b   1.000
_cell.length_c   1.000
_cell.angle_alpha   90.00
_cell.angle_beta   90.00
_cell.angle_gamma   90.00
#
_symmetry.space_group_name_H-M   'P 1'
#
loop_
_entity.id
_entity.type
_entity.pdbx_description
1 polymer ?
#
loop_
_entity_poly.entity_id
_entity_poly.type
_entity_poly.pdbx_seq_one_letter_code
_entity_poly.pdbx_strand_id
1 'polypeptide(L)'
;PVLDRMELQLNKNNIPTKYIKNIDLSWAKEDLSKLTQQYTNRDYILIFPFCSKKHQNKKWPFFKDLISRIRREYKNNYSVLIAPGPGEFEEANQLNAKIVMDNGGSINIKMLISLINDAKFIIANDTGPAHIASHLKKKGLVLFGSHTSAEKVSIESSDFRALTVKNLSDLDVDTVMKEVRTKLN
;
A
#
# COMPACT_ATOMS: atom_id res chain seq x y z
N PRO A 1 -11.52 -12.04 12.93
CA PRO A 1 -10.30 -11.53 12.26
C PRO A 1 -9.33 -12.66 11.92
N VAL A 2 -8.55 -12.52 10.86
CA VAL A 2 -7.63 -13.58 10.37
C VAL A 2 -6.54 -13.86 11.39
N LEU A 3 -5.98 -12.84 12.02
CA LEU A 3 -4.92 -13.01 13.01
C LEU A 3 -5.40 -13.77 14.23
N ASP A 4 -6.61 -13.52 14.72
CA ASP A 4 -7.17 -14.24 15.87
C ASP A 4 -7.36 -15.73 15.57
N ARG A 5 -7.81 -16.07 14.35
CA ARG A 5 -7.92 -17.48 13.91
C ARG A 5 -6.54 -18.15 13.82
N MET A 6 -5.54 -17.45 13.28
CA MET A 6 -4.17 -17.94 13.22
C MET A 6 -3.60 -18.16 14.62
N GLU A 7 -3.82 -17.21 15.53
CA GLU A 7 -3.40 -17.31 16.93
C GLU A 7 -4.00 -18.56 17.61
N LEU A 8 -5.31 -18.75 17.47
CA LEU A 8 -5.98 -19.95 18.00
C LEU A 8 -5.43 -21.25 17.41
N GLN A 9 -5.18 -21.28 16.11
CA GLN A 9 -4.67 -22.46 15.43
C GLN A 9 -3.22 -22.80 15.87
N LEU A 10 -2.38 -21.78 15.99
CA LEU A 10 -1.00 -21.96 16.46
C LEU A 10 -0.95 -22.39 17.92
N ASN A 11 -1.74 -21.77 18.79
CA ASN A 11 -1.83 -22.13 20.22
C ASN A 11 -2.29 -23.59 20.42
N LYS A 12 -3.24 -24.09 19.61
CA LYS A 12 -3.66 -25.50 19.63
C LYS A 12 -2.53 -26.47 19.30
N ASN A 13 -1.51 -26.00 18.60
CA ASN A 13 -0.33 -26.80 18.25
C ASN A 13 0.90 -26.46 19.11
N ASN A 14 0.70 -25.80 20.26
CA ASN A 14 1.76 -25.38 21.18
C ASN A 14 2.84 -24.50 20.54
N ILE A 15 2.47 -23.71 19.52
CA ILE A 15 3.37 -22.75 18.86
C ILE A 15 3.16 -21.38 19.51
N PRO A 16 4.22 -20.74 20.05
CA PRO A 16 4.11 -19.43 20.66
C PRO A 16 3.62 -18.35 19.69
N THR A 17 2.65 -17.51 20.16
CA THR A 17 2.01 -16.48 19.32
C THR A 17 2.30 -15.05 19.78
N LYS A 18 3.28 -14.87 20.65
CA LYS A 18 3.64 -13.57 21.27
C LYS A 18 3.75 -12.41 20.26
N TYR A 19 4.23 -12.71 19.05
CA TYR A 19 4.52 -11.68 18.04
C TYR A 19 3.51 -11.65 16.87
N ILE A 20 2.45 -12.46 16.91
CA ILE A 20 1.52 -12.58 15.76
C ILE A 20 0.82 -11.25 15.40
N LYS A 21 0.58 -10.40 16.41
CA LYS A 21 -0.06 -9.07 16.22
C LYS A 21 0.96 -7.92 16.19
N ASN A 22 2.23 -8.20 16.48
CA ASN A 22 3.31 -7.21 16.48
C ASN A 22 4.50 -7.76 15.70
N ILE A 23 4.33 -7.87 14.40
CA ILE A 23 5.36 -8.39 13.49
C ILE A 23 6.48 -7.36 13.38
N ASP A 24 7.70 -7.76 13.70
CA ASP A 24 8.90 -6.97 13.45
C ASP A 24 9.43 -7.28 12.05
N LEU A 25 9.46 -6.28 11.18
CA LEU A 25 10.02 -6.35 9.84
C LEU A 25 11.38 -5.65 9.71
N SER A 26 11.98 -5.21 10.82
CA SER A 26 13.26 -4.47 10.81
C SER A 26 14.40 -5.28 10.19
N TRP A 27 14.41 -6.60 10.39
CA TRP A 27 15.41 -7.52 9.84
C TRP A 27 15.41 -7.58 8.30
N ALA A 28 14.31 -7.20 7.67
CA ALA A 28 14.15 -7.23 6.21
C ALA A 28 14.47 -5.90 5.54
N LYS A 29 14.72 -4.83 6.33
CA LYS A 29 15.01 -3.51 5.77
C LYS A 29 16.41 -3.45 5.16
N GLU A 30 16.49 -2.79 4.01
CA GLU A 30 17.72 -2.51 3.29
C GLU A 30 17.81 -0.99 3.05
N ASP A 31 19.01 -0.45 2.93
CA ASP A 31 19.19 0.95 2.52
C ASP A 31 18.88 1.10 1.02
N LEU A 32 17.78 1.76 0.70
CA LEU A 32 17.36 2.06 -0.67
C LEU A 32 17.69 3.49 -1.12
N SER A 33 18.49 4.24 -0.36
CA SER A 33 18.78 5.65 -0.67
C SER A 33 19.27 5.83 -2.11
N LYS A 34 20.20 4.99 -2.57
CA LYS A 34 20.71 5.04 -3.95
C LYS A 34 19.65 4.73 -5.00
N LEU A 35 18.73 3.80 -4.71
CA LEU A 35 17.65 3.46 -5.63
C LEU A 35 16.61 4.58 -5.65
N THR A 36 16.14 5.02 -4.49
CA THR A 36 15.10 6.05 -4.39
C THR A 36 15.54 7.39 -4.96
N GLN A 37 16.83 7.78 -4.80
CA GLN A 37 17.39 9.00 -5.39
C GLN A 37 17.32 9.05 -6.93
N GLN A 38 17.26 7.90 -7.60
CA GLN A 38 17.04 7.86 -9.06
C GLN A 38 15.65 8.36 -9.44
N TYR A 39 14.69 8.28 -8.51
CA TYR A 39 13.30 8.64 -8.74
C TYR A 39 12.93 9.95 -8.07
N THR A 40 13.48 10.23 -6.88
CA THR A 40 13.11 11.43 -6.12
C THR A 40 14.17 11.83 -5.09
N ASN A 41 14.31 13.15 -4.91
CA ASN A 41 15.07 13.76 -3.79
C ASN A 41 14.14 14.35 -2.72
N ARG A 42 12.85 13.97 -2.72
CA ARG A 42 11.84 14.48 -1.80
C ARG A 42 11.13 13.31 -1.13
N ASP A 43 10.38 13.61 -0.08
CA ASP A 43 9.38 12.70 0.46
C ASP A 43 8.44 12.21 -0.64
N TYR A 44 7.91 11.00 -0.51
CA TYR A 44 7.03 10.44 -1.52
C TYR A 44 5.79 9.77 -0.95
N ILE A 45 4.76 9.80 -1.77
CA ILE A 45 3.53 9.02 -1.61
C ILE A 45 3.69 7.77 -2.47
N LEU A 46 3.55 6.60 -1.86
CA LEU A 46 3.66 5.32 -2.56
C LEU A 46 2.27 4.74 -2.79
N ILE A 47 1.96 4.42 -4.04
CA ILE A 47 0.64 3.95 -4.45
C ILE A 47 0.74 2.53 -5.00
N PHE A 48 -0.17 1.66 -4.54
CA PHE A 48 -0.32 0.28 -5.01
C PHE A 48 -1.68 0.10 -5.69
N PRO A 49 -1.78 0.45 -7.00
CA PRO A 49 -3.04 0.46 -7.73
C PRO A 49 -3.42 -0.90 -8.31
N PHE A 50 -2.50 -1.87 -8.25
CA PHE A 50 -2.66 -3.16 -8.90
C PHE A 50 -3.30 -4.19 -7.97
N CYS A 51 -3.78 -5.28 -8.54
CA CYS A 51 -4.22 -6.46 -7.83
C CYS A 51 -4.04 -7.71 -8.69
N SER A 52 -4.10 -8.89 -8.09
CA SER A 52 -4.02 -10.15 -8.81
C SER A 52 -5.09 -10.22 -9.93
N LYS A 53 -4.73 -10.77 -11.08
CA LYS A 53 -5.64 -10.99 -12.21
C LYS A 53 -6.93 -11.76 -11.83
N LYS A 54 -6.86 -12.60 -10.79
CA LYS A 54 -8.01 -13.34 -10.26
C LYS A 54 -8.95 -12.51 -9.40
N HIS A 55 -8.55 -11.31 -8.97
CA HIS A 55 -9.27 -10.48 -7.99
C HIS A 55 -9.50 -9.05 -8.48
N GLN A 56 -9.91 -8.88 -9.74
CA GLN A 56 -10.14 -7.56 -10.34
C GLN A 56 -11.22 -6.74 -9.62
N ASN A 57 -12.13 -7.39 -8.90
CA ASN A 57 -13.11 -6.74 -8.03
C ASN A 57 -12.50 -5.99 -6.84
N LYS A 58 -11.21 -6.20 -6.55
CA LYS A 58 -10.44 -5.44 -5.55
C LYS A 58 -9.80 -4.18 -6.09
N LYS A 59 -9.83 -3.95 -7.40
CA LYS A 59 -9.15 -2.85 -8.05
C LYS A 59 -10.04 -1.63 -8.11
N TRP A 60 -9.61 -0.56 -7.47
CA TRP A 60 -10.25 0.74 -7.60
C TRP A 60 -9.92 1.36 -8.96
N PRO A 61 -10.92 1.82 -9.75
CA PRO A 61 -10.67 2.21 -11.14
C PRO A 61 -10.05 3.61 -11.31
N PHE A 62 -10.08 4.47 -10.29
CA PHE A 62 -9.73 5.87 -10.44
C PHE A 62 -8.32 6.26 -9.96
N PHE A 63 -7.39 5.30 -9.87
CA PHE A 63 -6.00 5.60 -9.45
C PHE A 63 -5.30 6.58 -10.38
N LYS A 64 -5.56 6.54 -11.68
CA LYS A 64 -4.97 7.47 -12.65
C LYS A 64 -5.36 8.93 -12.33
N ASP A 65 -6.62 9.15 -12.03
CA ASP A 65 -7.15 10.49 -11.70
C ASP A 65 -6.64 10.94 -10.33
N LEU A 66 -6.62 10.03 -9.34
CA LEU A 66 -6.06 10.31 -8.01
C LEU A 66 -4.58 10.72 -8.11
N ILE A 67 -3.76 9.96 -8.83
CA ILE A 67 -2.34 10.24 -9.03
C ILE A 67 -2.15 11.62 -9.66
N SER A 68 -2.91 11.92 -10.71
CA SER A 68 -2.87 13.21 -11.41
C SER A 68 -3.21 14.35 -10.46
N ARG A 69 -4.20 14.15 -9.59
CA ARG A 69 -4.64 15.15 -8.60
C ARG A 69 -3.62 15.35 -7.48
N ILE A 70 -3.07 14.28 -6.91
CA ILE A 70 -2.01 14.35 -5.90
C ILE A 70 -0.80 15.09 -6.47
N ARG A 71 -0.36 14.75 -7.66
CA ARG A 71 0.78 15.39 -8.31
C ARG A 71 0.56 16.89 -8.54
N ARG A 72 -0.65 17.31 -8.86
CA ARG A 72 -0.98 18.74 -9.04
C ARG A 72 -1.01 19.47 -7.71
N GLU A 73 -1.63 18.88 -6.68
CA GLU A 73 -1.85 19.51 -5.38
C GLU A 73 -0.57 19.55 -4.53
N TYR A 74 0.22 18.47 -4.57
CA TYR A 74 1.41 18.29 -3.72
C TYR A 74 2.74 18.31 -4.49
N LYS A 75 2.78 18.86 -5.71
CA LYS A 75 3.93 18.82 -6.61
C LYS A 75 5.26 19.29 -6.00
N ASN A 76 5.19 20.19 -5.02
CA ASN A 76 6.37 20.77 -4.36
C ASN A 76 6.81 19.99 -3.13
N ASN A 77 5.93 19.18 -2.57
CA ASN A 77 6.14 18.49 -1.29
C ASN A 77 6.47 17.01 -1.48
N TYR A 78 5.74 16.34 -2.37
CA TYR A 78 5.84 14.90 -2.54
C TYR A 78 6.01 14.49 -3.99
N SER A 79 6.82 13.44 -4.19
CA SER A 79 6.78 12.65 -5.43
C SER A 79 5.73 11.55 -5.31
N VAL A 80 5.14 11.13 -6.43
CA VAL A 80 4.26 9.97 -6.46
C VAL A 80 5.01 8.80 -7.10
N LEU A 81 5.21 7.74 -6.34
CA LEU A 81 5.87 6.51 -6.77
C LEU A 81 4.88 5.34 -6.81
N ILE A 82 5.13 4.40 -7.71
CA ILE A 82 4.48 3.09 -7.75
C ILE A 82 5.57 2.02 -7.88
N ALA A 83 5.33 0.85 -7.32
CA ALA A 83 6.23 -0.30 -7.41
C ALA A 83 5.44 -1.51 -7.92
N PRO A 84 5.38 -1.73 -9.24
CA PRO A 84 4.64 -2.82 -9.84
C PRO A 84 5.30 -4.17 -9.55
N GLY A 85 4.46 -5.19 -9.35
CA GLY A 85 4.88 -6.57 -9.33
C GLY A 85 5.12 -7.12 -10.74
N PRO A 86 5.57 -8.38 -10.85
CA PRO A 86 5.75 -9.03 -12.14
C PRO A 86 4.44 -9.03 -12.95
N GLY A 87 4.52 -8.58 -14.21
CA GLY A 87 3.36 -8.54 -15.13
C GLY A 87 2.43 -7.33 -14.96
N GLU A 88 2.79 -6.34 -14.13
CA GLU A 88 2.01 -5.11 -13.91
C GLU A 88 2.59 -3.88 -14.61
N PHE A 89 3.75 -3.99 -15.27
CA PHE A 89 4.47 -2.87 -15.88
C PHE A 89 3.70 -2.20 -17.03
N GLU A 90 3.02 -2.98 -17.86
CA GLU A 90 2.23 -2.43 -18.97
C GLU A 90 1.14 -1.49 -18.44
N GLU A 91 0.45 -1.91 -17.38
CA GLU A 91 -0.55 -1.09 -16.74
C GLU A 91 0.08 0.09 -16.00
N ALA A 92 1.22 -0.12 -15.33
CA ALA A 92 1.94 0.93 -14.62
C ALA A 92 2.36 2.09 -15.55
N ASN A 93 2.76 1.79 -16.77
CA ASN A 93 3.13 2.81 -17.77
C ASN A 93 1.96 3.72 -18.19
N GLN A 94 0.71 3.30 -17.93
CA GLN A 94 -0.47 4.13 -18.21
C GLN A 94 -0.79 5.11 -17.09
N LEU A 95 -0.12 4.96 -15.94
CA LEU A 95 -0.29 5.83 -14.78
C LEU A 95 0.74 6.96 -14.80
N ASN A 96 0.33 8.15 -14.47
CA ASN A 96 1.22 9.31 -14.41
C ASN A 96 2.02 9.36 -13.10
N ALA A 97 2.76 8.28 -12.79
CA ALA A 97 3.61 8.14 -11.61
C ALA A 97 5.01 7.65 -12.00
N LYS A 98 5.98 7.82 -11.11
CA LYS A 98 7.32 7.26 -11.30
C LYS A 98 7.32 5.79 -10.90
N ILE A 99 7.78 4.93 -11.77
CA ILE A 99 7.80 3.48 -11.59
C ILE A 99 9.15 3.09 -10.99
N VAL A 100 9.13 2.58 -9.76
CA VAL A 100 10.35 2.09 -9.09
C VAL A 100 10.65 0.68 -9.58
N MET A 101 11.86 0.48 -10.06
CA MET A 101 12.35 -0.78 -10.62
C MET A 101 13.74 -1.10 -10.09
N ASP A 102 14.08 -2.37 -10.06
CA ASP A 102 15.45 -2.85 -9.84
C ASP A 102 15.91 -3.57 -11.11
N ASN A 103 17.01 -3.07 -11.72
CA ASN A 103 17.58 -3.62 -12.96
C ASN A 103 16.54 -3.86 -14.07
N GLY A 104 15.57 -2.94 -14.21
CA GLY A 104 14.50 -3.03 -15.23
C GLY A 104 13.35 -3.98 -14.89
N GLY A 105 13.35 -4.60 -13.71
CA GLY A 105 12.31 -5.50 -13.22
C GLY A 105 11.66 -5.03 -11.93
N SER A 106 10.77 -5.87 -11.39
CA SER A 106 10.14 -5.61 -10.09
C SER A 106 11.18 -5.68 -8.97
N ILE A 107 11.06 -4.78 -8.00
CA ILE A 107 11.85 -4.85 -6.77
C ILE A 107 11.50 -6.11 -5.97
N ASN A 108 12.46 -6.64 -5.22
CA ASN A 108 12.25 -7.80 -4.35
C ASN A 108 11.48 -7.41 -3.07
N ILE A 109 11.09 -8.41 -2.28
CA ILE A 109 10.27 -8.18 -1.08
C ILE A 109 10.96 -7.35 -0.01
N LYS A 110 12.28 -7.46 0.17
CA LYS A 110 13.03 -6.66 1.15
C LYS A 110 13.11 -5.21 0.71
N MET A 111 13.38 -4.97 -0.57
CA MET A 111 13.33 -3.64 -1.17
C MET A 111 11.93 -3.04 -1.06
N LEU A 112 10.87 -3.83 -1.28
CA LEU A 112 9.49 -3.38 -1.13
C LEU A 112 9.18 -2.96 0.32
N ILE A 113 9.62 -3.76 1.32
CA ILE A 113 9.48 -3.43 2.75
C ILE A 113 10.16 -2.10 3.05
N SER A 114 11.39 -1.90 2.57
CA SER A 114 12.16 -0.67 2.77
C SER A 114 11.50 0.53 2.09
N LEU A 115 11.06 0.38 0.84
CA LEU A 115 10.37 1.42 0.10
C LEU A 115 9.06 1.84 0.79
N ILE A 116 8.29 0.88 1.32
CA ILE A 116 7.08 1.16 2.11
C ILE A 116 7.46 1.85 3.43
N ASN A 117 8.52 1.38 4.11
CA ASN A 117 8.96 1.98 5.36
C ASN A 117 9.35 3.46 5.22
N ASP A 118 9.97 3.83 4.13
CA ASP A 118 10.46 5.20 3.91
C ASP A 118 9.39 6.12 3.29
N ALA A 119 8.31 5.56 2.77
CA ALA A 119 7.20 6.34 2.23
C ALA A 119 6.55 7.24 3.31
N LYS A 120 6.17 8.45 2.93
CA LYS A 120 5.45 9.37 3.81
C LYS A 120 3.98 8.98 3.97
N PHE A 121 3.39 8.49 2.89
CA PHE A 121 1.99 8.06 2.86
C PHE A 121 1.78 6.92 1.88
N ILE A 122 0.88 6.01 2.20
CA ILE A 122 0.56 4.84 1.35
C ILE A 122 -0.90 4.92 0.91
N ILE A 123 -1.19 4.62 -0.35
CA ILE A 123 -2.55 4.40 -0.83
C ILE A 123 -2.57 3.09 -1.61
N ALA A 124 -3.45 2.18 -1.25
CA ALA A 124 -3.44 0.83 -1.82
C ALA A 124 -4.83 0.23 -1.99
N ASN A 125 -4.97 -0.69 -2.93
CA ASN A 125 -6.02 -1.71 -2.87
C ASN A 125 -5.73 -2.72 -1.75
N ASP A 126 -6.69 -3.57 -1.39
CA ASP A 126 -6.51 -4.70 -0.47
C ASP A 126 -5.59 -5.77 -1.09
N THR A 127 -4.28 -5.59 -0.91
CA THR A 127 -3.21 -6.42 -1.50
C THR A 127 -2.04 -6.61 -0.53
N GLY A 128 -1.10 -7.48 -0.86
CA GLY A 128 0.08 -7.76 -0.03
C GLY A 128 0.83 -6.51 0.45
N PRO A 129 1.16 -5.54 -0.41
CA PRO A 129 1.81 -4.29 0.01
C PRO A 129 1.02 -3.49 1.05
N ALA A 130 -0.32 -3.49 1.01
CA ALA A 130 -1.15 -2.83 2.01
C ALA A 130 -0.99 -3.49 3.40
N HIS A 131 -0.90 -4.81 3.46
CA HIS A 131 -0.64 -5.53 4.71
C HIS A 131 0.77 -5.24 5.25
N ILE A 132 1.78 -5.16 4.40
CA ILE A 132 3.13 -4.74 4.80
C ILE A 132 3.09 -3.33 5.39
N ALA A 133 2.40 -2.38 4.74
CA ALA A 133 2.25 -1.01 5.23
C ALA A 133 1.56 -0.95 6.61
N SER A 134 0.52 -1.75 6.80
CA SER A 134 -0.18 -1.88 8.09
C SER A 134 0.75 -2.40 9.19
N HIS A 135 1.51 -3.47 8.94
CA HIS A 135 2.46 -4.03 9.92
C HIS A 135 3.62 -3.09 10.23
N LEU A 136 4.04 -2.27 9.25
CA LEU A 136 5.03 -1.21 9.46
C LEU A 136 4.43 0.04 10.13
N LYS A 137 3.13 0.03 10.47
CA LYS A 137 2.41 1.15 11.10
C LYS A 137 2.54 2.45 10.30
N LYS A 138 2.47 2.35 8.97
CA LYS A 138 2.59 3.51 8.08
C LYS A 138 1.30 4.33 8.07
N LYS A 139 1.43 5.63 7.81
CA LYS A 139 0.28 6.46 7.48
C LYS A 139 -0.26 6.08 6.11
N GLY A 140 -1.56 5.90 5.98
CA GLY A 140 -2.12 5.58 4.68
C GLY A 140 -3.59 5.21 4.66
N LEU A 141 -4.02 4.86 3.46
CA LEU A 141 -5.37 4.44 3.14
C LEU A 141 -5.34 3.11 2.37
N VAL A 142 -6.24 2.22 2.72
CA VAL A 142 -6.52 1.03 1.93
C VAL A 142 -7.98 1.04 1.48
N LEU A 143 -8.22 0.72 0.21
CA LEU A 143 -9.53 0.83 -0.43
C LEU A 143 -10.17 -0.55 -0.49
N PHE A 144 -11.37 -0.67 0.08
CA PHE A 144 -12.12 -1.91 0.16
C PHE A 144 -13.46 -1.82 -0.56
N GLY A 145 -13.74 -2.84 -1.38
CA GLY A 145 -15.10 -3.16 -1.83
C GLY A 145 -15.74 -4.23 -0.96
N SER A 146 -16.85 -4.81 -1.42
CA SER A 146 -17.60 -5.85 -0.71
C SER A 146 -16.95 -7.24 -0.69
N HIS A 147 -15.79 -7.42 -1.32
CA HIS A 147 -15.10 -8.71 -1.44
C HIS A 147 -14.61 -9.26 -0.09
N THR A 148 -14.32 -8.39 0.87
CA THR A 148 -13.97 -8.71 2.26
C THR A 148 -14.13 -7.46 3.12
N SER A 149 -13.80 -7.51 4.41
CA SER A 149 -13.78 -6.34 5.27
C SER A 149 -12.41 -6.12 5.90
N ALA A 150 -12.06 -4.87 6.18
CA ALA A 150 -10.82 -4.49 6.84
C ALA A 150 -10.65 -5.20 8.19
N GLU A 151 -11.74 -5.36 8.95
CA GLU A 151 -11.76 -6.11 10.21
C GLU A 151 -11.39 -7.58 10.02
N LYS A 152 -11.98 -8.27 9.03
CA LYS A 152 -11.69 -9.68 8.76
C LYS A 152 -10.22 -9.93 8.47
N VAL A 153 -9.57 -9.02 7.74
CA VAL A 153 -8.17 -9.17 7.36
C VAL A 153 -7.20 -8.49 8.34
N SER A 154 -7.73 -7.84 9.40
CA SER A 154 -6.93 -7.20 10.46
C SER A 154 -5.92 -6.18 9.93
N ILE A 155 -6.32 -5.35 8.96
CA ILE A 155 -5.39 -4.45 8.25
C ILE A 155 -5.34 -3.04 8.86
N GLU A 156 -6.35 -2.62 9.62
CA GLU A 156 -6.39 -1.26 10.17
C GLU A 156 -5.47 -1.10 11.38
N SER A 157 -4.90 0.08 11.49
CA SER A 157 -4.14 0.57 12.65
C SER A 157 -4.53 2.03 12.94
N SER A 158 -3.89 2.68 13.92
CA SER A 158 -4.12 4.11 14.23
C SER A 158 -3.95 5.00 13.00
N ASP A 159 -2.94 4.72 12.19
CA ASP A 159 -2.51 5.58 11.09
C ASP A 159 -2.84 5.01 9.70
N PHE A 160 -3.13 3.71 9.60
CA PHE A 160 -3.49 3.04 8.35
C PHE A 160 -4.97 2.67 8.37
N ARG A 161 -5.79 3.40 7.60
CA ARG A 161 -7.25 3.32 7.67
C ARG A 161 -7.85 2.75 6.38
N ALA A 162 -8.96 2.05 6.54
CA ALA A 162 -9.73 1.53 5.42
C ALA A 162 -10.84 2.50 5.02
N LEU A 163 -10.96 2.74 3.70
CA LEU A 163 -12.16 3.30 3.08
C LEU A 163 -12.96 2.16 2.48
N THR A 164 -14.12 1.88 3.05
CA THR A 164 -14.95 0.75 2.65
C THR A 164 -16.22 1.24 1.97
N VAL A 165 -16.49 0.71 0.79
CA VAL A 165 -17.71 0.93 0.00
C VAL A 165 -18.28 -0.39 -0.49
N LYS A 166 -19.54 -0.41 -0.94
CA LYS A 166 -20.15 -1.61 -1.51
C LYS A 166 -19.46 -1.99 -2.83
N ASN A 167 -19.30 -1.01 -3.72
CA ASN A 167 -18.57 -1.20 -4.98
C ASN A 167 -17.46 -0.14 -5.06
N LEU A 168 -16.26 -0.54 -5.43
CA LEU A 168 -15.13 0.40 -5.54
C LEU A 168 -15.36 1.48 -6.59
N SER A 169 -16.17 1.23 -7.61
CA SER A 169 -16.59 2.26 -8.58
C SER A 169 -17.45 3.38 -7.99
N ASP A 170 -18.06 3.16 -6.82
CA ASP A 170 -18.87 4.18 -6.13
C ASP A 170 -18.01 5.12 -5.25
N LEU A 171 -16.75 4.77 -5.03
CA LEU A 171 -15.79 5.60 -4.29
C LEU A 171 -15.14 6.60 -5.25
N ASP A 172 -15.52 7.87 -5.14
CA ASP A 172 -14.96 8.92 -5.98
C ASP A 172 -13.58 9.42 -5.51
N VAL A 173 -12.88 10.12 -6.40
CA VAL A 173 -11.55 10.67 -6.14
C VAL A 173 -11.59 11.78 -5.09
N ASP A 174 -12.66 12.55 -5.02
CA ASP A 174 -12.80 13.65 -4.05
C ASP A 174 -12.86 13.14 -2.62
N THR A 175 -13.60 12.06 -2.41
CA THR A 175 -13.68 11.36 -1.12
C THR A 175 -12.30 10.85 -0.68
N VAL A 176 -11.56 10.18 -1.57
CA VAL A 176 -10.20 9.71 -1.26
C VAL A 176 -9.26 10.88 -0.98
N MET A 177 -9.31 11.94 -1.79
CA MET A 177 -8.47 13.14 -1.60
C MET A 177 -8.77 13.86 -0.29
N LYS A 178 -10.02 13.91 0.16
CA LYS A 178 -10.38 14.46 1.46
C LYS A 178 -9.65 13.75 2.59
N GLU A 179 -9.63 12.42 2.58
CA GLU A 179 -8.90 11.62 3.57
C GLU A 179 -7.38 11.81 3.45
N VAL A 180 -6.84 11.89 2.23
CA VAL A 180 -5.42 12.18 2.00
C VAL A 180 -5.04 13.52 2.63
N ARG A 181 -5.80 14.59 2.40
CA ARG A 181 -5.53 15.91 2.99
C ARG A 181 -5.57 15.88 4.51
N THR A 182 -6.58 15.23 5.08
CA THR A 182 -6.73 15.13 6.55
C THR A 182 -5.54 14.43 7.22
N LYS A 183 -4.89 13.50 6.52
CA LYS A 183 -3.83 12.67 7.09
C LYS A 183 -2.41 13.12 6.72
N LEU A 184 -2.24 13.85 5.62
CA LEU A 184 -0.93 14.39 5.22
C LEU A 184 -0.58 15.71 5.91
N ASN A 185 -1.58 16.47 6.33
CA ASN A 185 -1.41 17.67 7.13
C ASN A 185 -1.40 17.29 8.61
#